data_6a080b7eec1d42e36a34917e2a2962ad
#
_entry.id   6a080b7eec1d42e36a34917e2a2962ad
#
_cell.length_a   1.000
_cell.length_b   1.000
_cell.length_c   1.000
_cell.angle_alpha   90.00
_cell.angle_beta   90.00
_cell.angle_gamma   90.00
#
_symmetry.space_group_name_H-M   'P 1'
#
loop_
_entity.id
_entity.type
_entity.pdbx_description
1 polymer ?
#
loop_
_entity_poly.entity_id
_entity_poly.type
_entity_poly.pdbx_seq_one_letter_code
_entity_poly.pdbx_strand_id
1 'polypeptide(L)'
;MPEKSYKKKHMTSFQLIIMGFAGVILLGTVLLMLPFSSAEKVITPFHEALFTATSAVCVTGLVVKDTGSYWSLAGQTIILALIQTGGLGVVTVAASVSLLSGKKISLMQRSTMQDAISAPKVGGIVRLTRFILRGTFLIEAAGTVLLLPVFMGDYGKKGIWMSVFHSISAFCNAGFDILGTDSSMFPSLTGYSGNILINLVIMLLIITGGIGFLTWDDIYTNKLNFKRYRMQSKIILMTTACLILFPAVFFYICDLTKLPMGKRLLAATFQSVTTRTAGFNTINISEMSEASKAVMILLMLIGGSPGSTAGGMKTTTFSVLILNAIATFRSQENAGAFGRRLEYHVIKNAATIAMLYFALFFGGGIAISVYEGLPLLDCLYEAASAVGTVGLTLGITPGLHTFSKIVLIILMYLGRVGGLTLIYAVFSGKKGENAKLPVEKITVG
;
A
#
# COMPACT_ATOMS: atom_id res chain seq x y z
N MET A 1 -33.80 -0.19 43.68
CA MET A 1 -33.48 0.24 42.31
C MET A 1 -32.15 -0.37 41.93
N PRO A 2 -32.02 -1.22 40.89
CA PRO A 2 -30.73 -1.77 40.51
C PRO A 2 -29.92 -0.69 39.78
N GLU A 3 -28.74 -0.38 40.30
CA GLU A 3 -27.73 0.46 39.63
C GLU A 3 -27.44 -0.09 38.25
N LYS A 4 -27.77 0.68 37.22
CA LYS A 4 -27.30 0.43 35.85
C LYS A 4 -25.79 0.66 35.83
N SER A 5 -25.02 -0.41 36.03
CA SER A 5 -23.59 -0.44 35.74
C SER A 5 -23.40 -0.09 34.25
N TYR A 6 -23.03 1.14 33.97
CA TYR A 6 -22.55 1.56 32.66
C TYR A 6 -21.23 0.85 32.40
N LYS A 7 -21.27 -0.35 31.79
CA LYS A 7 -20.08 -0.97 31.20
C LYS A 7 -19.54 -0.01 30.16
N LYS A 8 -18.46 0.71 30.46
CA LYS A 8 -17.69 1.47 29.47
C LYS A 8 -17.37 0.49 28.35
N LYS A 9 -17.97 0.68 27.17
CA LYS A 9 -17.68 -0.08 25.96
C LYS A 9 -16.23 0.23 25.59
N HIS A 10 -15.29 -0.64 25.95
CA HIS A 10 -13.91 -0.51 25.54
C HIS A 10 -13.83 -0.67 24.00
N MET A 11 -13.22 0.31 23.34
CA MET A 11 -12.97 0.25 21.91
C MET A 11 -12.06 -0.94 21.59
N THR A 12 -12.37 -1.64 20.50
CA THR A 12 -11.53 -2.74 20.02
C THR A 12 -10.25 -2.21 19.38
N SER A 13 -9.18 -3.04 19.32
CA SER A 13 -7.94 -2.68 18.63
C SER A 13 -8.19 -2.23 17.18
N PHE A 14 -9.11 -2.89 16.47
CA PHE A 14 -9.47 -2.56 15.09
C PHE A 14 -10.13 -1.19 14.97
N GLN A 15 -11.03 -0.84 15.89
CA GLN A 15 -11.64 0.50 15.93
C GLN A 15 -10.59 1.59 16.21
N LEU A 16 -9.62 1.31 17.09
CA LEU A 16 -8.52 2.23 17.37
C LEU A 16 -7.64 2.46 16.14
N ILE A 17 -7.37 1.42 15.36
CA ILE A 17 -6.59 1.54 14.11
C ILE A 17 -7.34 2.44 13.12
N ILE A 18 -8.62 2.16 12.85
CA ILE A 18 -9.47 2.93 11.93
C ILE A 18 -9.49 4.40 12.34
N MET A 19 -9.84 4.70 13.60
CA MET A 19 -9.91 6.08 14.09
C MET A 19 -8.54 6.77 14.09
N GLY A 20 -7.46 6.01 14.33
CA GLY A 20 -6.09 6.54 14.25
C GLY A 20 -5.75 7.02 12.85
N PHE A 21 -6.05 6.23 11.81
CA PHE A 21 -5.86 6.64 10.42
C PHE A 21 -6.72 7.87 10.08
N ALA A 22 -8.02 7.88 10.44
CA ALA A 22 -8.91 9.01 10.20
C ALA A 22 -8.41 10.28 10.91
N GLY A 23 -7.95 10.18 12.16
CA GLY A 23 -7.41 11.31 12.91
C GLY A 23 -6.15 11.91 12.28
N VAL A 24 -5.21 11.06 11.79
CA VAL A 24 -4.00 11.53 11.10
C VAL A 24 -4.33 12.17 9.75
N ILE A 25 -5.30 11.62 9.01
CA ILE A 25 -5.78 12.22 7.75
C ILE A 25 -6.36 13.60 8.00
N LEU A 26 -7.26 13.74 8.98
CA LEU A 26 -7.86 15.04 9.31
C LEU A 26 -6.82 16.06 9.77
N LEU A 27 -5.87 15.66 10.62
CA LEU A 27 -4.76 16.52 11.03
C LEU A 27 -3.92 16.96 9.83
N GLY A 28 -3.55 16.02 8.95
CA GLY A 28 -2.84 16.30 7.71
C GLY A 28 -3.60 17.26 6.80
N THR A 29 -4.93 17.06 6.67
CA THR A 29 -5.79 17.96 5.89
C THR A 29 -5.73 19.38 6.40
N VAL A 30 -5.89 19.59 7.73
CA VAL A 30 -5.82 20.92 8.32
C VAL A 30 -4.46 21.57 8.08
N LEU A 31 -3.36 20.84 8.26
CA LEU A 31 -2.01 21.35 8.03
C LEU A 31 -1.78 21.73 6.56
N LEU A 32 -2.27 20.93 5.60
CA LEU A 32 -2.13 21.17 4.18
C LEU A 32 -3.04 22.29 3.65
N MET A 33 -4.12 22.62 4.35
CA MET A 33 -4.96 23.79 4.03
C MET A 33 -4.29 25.13 4.34
N LEU A 34 -3.32 25.15 5.26
CA LEU A 34 -2.70 26.40 5.71
C LEU A 34 -1.83 27.03 4.61
N PRO A 35 -1.82 28.36 4.48
CA PRO A 35 -1.12 29.06 3.39
C PRO A 35 0.37 28.75 3.29
N PHE A 36 1.05 28.46 4.41
CA PHE A 36 2.48 28.14 4.39
C PHE A 36 2.78 26.80 3.69
N SER A 37 1.78 25.93 3.52
CA SER A 37 1.94 24.62 2.87
C SER A 37 1.95 24.71 1.35
N SER A 38 1.35 25.75 0.74
CA SER A 38 1.40 25.98 -0.71
C SER A 38 2.57 26.89 -1.10
N ALA A 39 3.10 26.70 -2.31
CA ALA A 39 4.21 27.52 -2.84
C ALA A 39 3.78 28.98 -3.03
N GLU A 40 2.55 29.22 -3.49
CA GLU A 40 1.96 30.54 -3.70
C GLU A 40 1.38 31.17 -2.43
N LYS A 41 1.48 30.48 -1.28
CA LYS A 41 0.91 30.90 0.02
C LYS A 41 -0.60 31.15 -0.01
N VAL A 42 -1.33 30.39 -0.81
CA VAL A 42 -2.78 30.40 -0.87
C VAL A 42 -3.38 29.29 0.00
N ILE A 43 -4.63 29.49 0.46
CA ILE A 43 -5.36 28.46 1.20
C ILE A 43 -5.80 27.38 0.22
N THR A 44 -5.35 26.14 0.46
CA THR A 44 -5.75 25.01 -0.36
C THR A 44 -7.20 24.59 -0.04
N PRO A 45 -8.07 24.38 -1.05
CA PRO A 45 -9.43 23.92 -0.83
C PRO A 45 -9.50 22.61 -0.03
N PHE A 46 -10.48 22.52 0.87
CA PHE A 46 -10.62 21.37 1.80
C PHE A 46 -10.59 20.01 1.09
N HIS A 47 -11.31 19.86 -0.02
CA HIS A 47 -11.40 18.60 -0.75
C HIS A 47 -10.08 18.18 -1.40
N GLU A 48 -9.25 19.12 -1.85
CA GLU A 48 -7.92 18.88 -2.42
C GLU A 48 -6.90 18.53 -1.32
N ALA A 49 -6.93 19.26 -0.21
CA ALA A 49 -6.10 18.98 0.95
C ALA A 49 -6.46 17.60 1.57
N LEU A 50 -7.76 17.28 1.66
CA LEU A 50 -8.23 15.98 2.15
C LEU A 50 -7.80 14.84 1.23
N PHE A 51 -7.88 15.03 -0.08
CA PHE A 51 -7.43 14.03 -1.05
C PHE A 51 -5.94 13.75 -0.91
N THR A 52 -5.12 14.81 -0.87
CA THR A 52 -3.67 14.70 -0.73
C THR A 52 -3.27 14.09 0.62
N ALA A 53 -3.89 14.52 1.73
CA ALA A 53 -3.64 13.94 3.05
C ALA A 53 -4.04 12.45 3.11
N THR A 54 -5.20 12.09 2.52
CA THR A 54 -5.64 10.68 2.45
C THR A 54 -4.66 9.85 1.62
N SER A 55 -4.30 10.34 0.44
CA SER A 55 -3.34 9.66 -0.44
C SER A 55 -1.99 9.47 0.24
N ALA A 56 -1.47 10.48 0.96
CA ALA A 56 -0.21 10.40 1.69
C ALA A 56 -0.27 9.41 2.87
N VAL A 57 -1.30 9.49 3.72
CA VAL A 57 -1.44 8.60 4.89
C VAL A 57 -1.79 7.17 4.47
N CYS A 58 -2.60 6.99 3.42
CA CYS A 58 -2.91 5.68 2.88
C CYS A 58 -1.77 5.13 2.01
N VAL A 59 -0.73 5.95 1.76
CA VAL A 59 0.46 5.58 0.98
C VAL A 59 0.02 5.13 -0.42
N THR A 60 -0.82 5.94 -1.06
CA THR A 60 -1.40 5.61 -2.37
C THR A 60 -0.62 6.24 -3.51
N GLY A 61 -0.37 7.57 -3.47
CA GLY A 61 0.34 8.29 -4.54
C GLY A 61 -0.55 8.92 -5.61
N LEU A 62 -1.88 8.76 -5.55
CA LEU A 62 -2.78 9.54 -6.39
C LEU A 62 -2.75 11.00 -5.95
N VAL A 63 -2.65 11.92 -6.89
CA VAL A 63 -2.53 13.35 -6.63
C VAL A 63 -3.50 14.17 -7.46
N VAL A 64 -4.03 15.25 -6.87
CA VAL A 64 -4.88 16.25 -7.56
C VAL A 64 -4.14 17.55 -7.82
N LYS A 65 -3.04 17.79 -7.10
CA LYS A 65 -2.09 18.88 -7.30
C LYS A 65 -0.69 18.29 -7.41
N ASP A 66 0.11 18.80 -8.31
CA ASP A 66 1.50 18.39 -8.46
C ASP A 66 2.28 18.63 -7.18
N THR A 67 3.04 17.61 -6.73
CA THR A 67 3.69 17.70 -5.42
C THR A 67 4.94 18.56 -5.46
N GLY A 68 5.61 18.62 -6.61
CA GLY A 68 6.85 19.39 -6.79
C GLY A 68 6.61 20.89 -6.92
N SER A 69 5.61 21.29 -7.71
CA SER A 69 5.35 22.71 -8.04
C SER A 69 4.35 23.38 -7.09
N TYR A 70 3.26 22.68 -6.72
CA TYR A 70 2.20 23.29 -5.91
C TYR A 70 2.55 23.43 -4.43
N TRP A 71 3.21 22.42 -3.82
CA TRP A 71 3.50 22.42 -2.39
C TRP A 71 4.85 23.06 -2.06
N SER A 72 4.84 23.95 -1.09
CA SER A 72 6.08 24.53 -0.52
C SER A 72 6.95 23.43 0.12
N LEU A 73 8.19 23.74 0.47
CA LEU A 73 9.06 22.83 1.23
C LEU A 73 8.39 22.37 2.54
N ALA A 74 7.64 23.27 3.20
CA ALA A 74 6.87 22.91 4.39
C ALA A 74 5.73 21.94 4.06
N GLY A 75 4.97 22.18 2.99
CA GLY A 75 3.94 21.27 2.51
C GLY A 75 4.48 19.90 2.12
N GLN A 76 5.59 19.86 1.38
CA GLN A 76 6.30 18.61 1.03
C GLN A 76 6.77 17.84 2.28
N THR A 77 7.27 18.56 3.31
CA THR A 77 7.69 17.94 4.58
C THR A 77 6.49 17.34 5.33
N ILE A 78 5.34 18.03 5.34
CA ILE A 78 4.10 17.51 5.93
C ILE A 78 3.66 16.24 5.17
N ILE A 79 3.63 16.27 3.83
CA ILE A 79 3.29 15.11 3.00
C ILE A 79 4.23 13.94 3.31
N LEU A 80 5.54 14.18 3.39
CA LEU A 80 6.52 13.16 3.71
C LEU A 80 6.32 12.56 5.12
N ALA A 81 6.00 13.39 6.11
CA ALA A 81 5.68 12.94 7.47
C ALA A 81 4.39 12.10 7.52
N LEU A 82 3.38 12.46 6.72
CA LEU A 82 2.15 11.68 6.57
C LEU A 82 2.43 10.33 5.89
N ILE A 83 3.24 10.30 4.83
CA ILE A 83 3.69 9.07 4.15
C ILE A 83 4.41 8.15 5.14
N GLN A 84 5.36 8.67 5.90
CA GLN A 84 6.13 7.89 6.89
C GLN A 84 5.23 7.32 7.98
N THR A 85 4.30 8.14 8.48
CA THR A 85 3.33 7.72 9.50
C THR A 85 2.37 6.64 8.95
N GLY A 86 1.91 6.82 7.74
CA GLY A 86 1.06 5.87 7.05
C GLY A 86 1.78 4.56 6.73
N GLY A 87 2.99 4.62 6.17
CA GLY A 87 3.80 3.48 5.76
C GLY A 87 4.16 2.56 6.92
N LEU A 88 4.66 3.11 8.01
CA LEU A 88 4.95 2.35 9.25
C LEU A 88 3.69 1.89 9.98
N GLY A 89 2.55 2.51 9.69
CA GLY A 89 1.30 2.33 10.40
C GLY A 89 1.18 3.23 11.63
N VAL A 90 0.04 3.90 11.73
CA VAL A 90 -0.25 4.91 12.77
C VAL A 90 -0.01 4.37 14.19
N VAL A 91 -0.40 3.12 14.46
CA VAL A 91 -0.21 2.47 15.76
C VAL A 91 1.27 2.25 16.08
N THR A 92 2.06 1.85 15.08
CA THR A 92 3.50 1.64 15.23
C THR A 92 4.22 2.95 15.55
N VAL A 93 3.83 4.04 14.87
CA VAL A 93 4.38 5.38 15.12
C VAL A 93 4.00 5.87 16.52
N ALA A 94 2.73 5.75 16.92
CA ALA A 94 2.27 6.14 18.27
C ALA A 94 3.00 5.35 19.37
N ALA A 95 3.21 4.04 19.16
CA ALA A 95 3.98 3.21 20.08
C ALA A 95 5.46 3.61 20.12
N SER A 96 6.02 4.02 18.99
CA SER A 96 7.41 4.48 18.89
C SER A 96 7.65 5.77 19.68
N VAL A 97 6.73 6.73 19.60
CA VAL A 97 6.77 7.96 20.41
C VAL A 97 6.71 7.61 21.91
N SER A 98 5.84 6.66 22.30
CA SER A 98 5.76 6.20 23.69
C SER A 98 7.06 5.54 24.18
N LEU A 99 7.70 4.73 23.31
CA LEU A 99 8.99 4.09 23.61
C LEU A 99 10.13 5.11 23.77
N LEU A 100 10.18 6.10 22.89
CA LEU A 100 11.19 7.18 22.95
C LEU A 100 11.01 8.04 24.20
N SER A 101 9.77 8.27 24.64
CA SER A 101 9.44 8.99 25.87
C SER A 101 9.67 8.16 27.16
N GLY A 102 10.22 6.93 27.07
CA GLY A 102 10.49 6.05 28.22
C GLY A 102 9.24 5.49 28.90
N LYS A 103 8.04 5.67 28.34
CA LYS A 103 6.79 5.18 28.93
C LYS A 103 6.65 3.67 28.75
N LYS A 104 6.12 2.98 29.77
CA LYS A 104 5.81 1.55 29.70
C LYS A 104 4.59 1.34 28.78
N ILE A 105 4.71 0.45 27.81
CA ILE A 105 3.62 0.08 26.90
C ILE A 105 2.68 -0.89 27.62
N SER A 106 1.39 -0.55 27.70
CA SER A 106 0.35 -1.37 28.29
C SER A 106 0.07 -2.64 27.47
N LEU A 107 -0.57 -3.65 28.08
CA LEU A 107 -0.95 -4.88 27.37
C LEU A 107 -1.91 -4.61 26.22
N MET A 108 -2.86 -3.67 26.39
CA MET A 108 -3.78 -3.28 25.33
C MET A 108 -3.04 -2.65 24.14
N GLN A 109 -2.08 -1.75 24.40
CA GLN A 109 -1.25 -1.17 23.33
C GLN A 109 -0.43 -2.25 22.60
N ARG A 110 0.12 -3.24 23.33
CA ARG A 110 0.85 -4.36 22.71
C ARG A 110 -0.05 -5.22 21.83
N SER A 111 -1.30 -5.48 22.25
CA SER A 111 -2.29 -6.18 21.44
C SER A 111 -2.62 -5.40 20.17
N THR A 112 -2.86 -4.08 20.29
CA THR A 112 -3.13 -3.23 19.11
C THR A 112 -1.92 -3.18 18.15
N MET A 113 -0.68 -3.14 18.68
CA MET A 113 0.55 -3.24 17.87
C MET A 113 0.65 -4.59 17.15
N GLN A 114 0.30 -5.69 17.83
CA GLN A 114 0.27 -7.02 17.25
C GLN A 114 -0.69 -7.08 16.06
N ASP A 115 -1.92 -6.58 16.25
CA ASP A 115 -2.95 -6.55 15.22
C ASP A 115 -2.52 -5.67 14.04
N ALA A 116 -1.92 -4.50 14.29
CA ALA A 116 -1.46 -3.57 13.26
C ALA A 116 -0.33 -4.14 12.39
N ILE A 117 0.61 -4.91 12.98
CA ILE A 117 1.74 -5.52 12.27
C ILE A 117 1.40 -6.93 11.77
N SER A 118 0.23 -7.46 12.12
CA SER A 118 -0.18 -8.86 11.86
C SER A 118 0.81 -9.87 12.46
N ALA A 119 1.33 -9.57 13.67
CA ALA A 119 2.28 -10.44 14.35
C ALA A 119 1.57 -11.64 15.00
N PRO A 120 2.16 -12.86 14.98
CA PRO A 120 1.49 -14.06 15.50
C PRO A 120 1.37 -14.10 17.02
N LYS A 121 2.17 -13.32 17.75
CA LYS A 121 2.21 -13.31 19.23
C LYS A 121 2.43 -11.90 19.77
N VAL A 122 1.80 -11.58 20.92
CA VAL A 122 2.03 -10.32 21.67
C VAL A 122 3.44 -10.27 22.26
N GLY A 123 3.97 -11.44 22.64
CA GLY A 123 5.32 -11.53 23.20
C GLY A 123 6.39 -11.11 22.19
N GLY A 124 7.30 -10.21 22.62
CA GLY A 124 8.39 -9.72 21.75
C GLY A 124 8.01 -8.59 20.80
N ILE A 125 6.75 -8.12 20.78
CA ILE A 125 6.28 -7.08 19.85
C ILE A 125 7.09 -5.78 19.95
N VAL A 126 7.48 -5.36 21.14
CA VAL A 126 8.31 -4.17 21.37
C VAL A 126 9.71 -4.31 20.73
N ARG A 127 10.31 -5.52 20.83
CA ARG A 127 11.61 -5.82 20.19
C ARG A 127 11.47 -5.79 18.67
N LEU A 128 10.40 -6.39 18.15
CA LEU A 128 10.09 -6.39 16.71
C LEU A 128 9.87 -4.97 16.19
N THR A 129 9.11 -4.14 16.89
CA THR A 129 8.88 -2.73 16.50
C THR A 129 10.20 -1.95 16.46
N ARG A 130 11.08 -2.13 17.45
CA ARG A 130 12.40 -1.49 17.43
C ARG A 130 13.27 -1.97 16.27
N PHE A 131 13.20 -3.26 15.94
CA PHE A 131 13.88 -3.83 14.77
C PHE A 131 13.34 -3.21 13.46
N ILE A 132 12.01 -3.10 13.32
CA ILE A 132 11.36 -2.47 12.16
C ILE A 132 11.83 -1.03 12.01
N LEU A 133 11.74 -0.22 13.06
CA LEU A 133 12.13 1.19 13.00
C LEU A 133 13.59 1.38 12.58
N ARG A 134 14.50 0.64 13.22
CA ARG A 134 15.94 0.71 12.88
C ARG A 134 16.20 0.28 11.44
N GLY A 135 15.57 -0.82 11.01
CA GLY A 135 15.68 -1.32 9.64
C GLY A 135 15.15 -0.33 8.62
N THR A 136 13.99 0.27 8.87
CA THR A 136 13.39 1.30 8.00
C THR A 136 14.33 2.48 7.81
N PHE A 137 14.77 3.14 8.89
CA PHE A 137 15.64 4.30 8.78
C PHE A 137 16.99 3.98 8.13
N LEU A 138 17.55 2.78 8.35
CA LEU A 138 18.79 2.37 7.71
C LEU A 138 18.61 2.17 6.19
N ILE A 139 17.52 1.55 5.76
CA ILE A 139 17.23 1.31 4.34
C ILE A 139 16.91 2.63 3.63
N GLU A 140 16.11 3.50 4.24
CA GLU A 140 15.80 4.84 3.72
C GLU A 140 17.05 5.71 3.61
N ALA A 141 17.94 5.69 4.60
CA ALA A 141 19.22 6.40 4.55
C ALA A 141 20.13 5.84 3.44
N ALA A 142 20.22 4.52 3.31
CA ALA A 142 20.99 3.88 2.23
C ALA A 142 20.42 4.25 0.84
N GLY A 143 19.10 4.21 0.67
CA GLY A 143 18.42 4.65 -0.55
C GLY A 143 18.71 6.12 -0.87
N THR A 144 18.64 7.00 0.14
CA THR A 144 18.99 8.42 0.00
C THR A 144 20.42 8.59 -0.52
N VAL A 145 21.40 7.93 0.12
CA VAL A 145 22.82 8.03 -0.29
C VAL A 145 23.04 7.53 -1.72
N LEU A 146 22.36 6.46 -2.14
CA LEU A 146 22.46 5.92 -3.48
C LEU A 146 21.81 6.82 -4.55
N LEU A 147 20.75 7.57 -4.21
CA LEU A 147 20.08 8.50 -5.12
C LEU A 147 20.82 9.85 -5.24
N LEU A 148 21.59 10.24 -4.20
CA LEU A 148 22.29 11.53 -4.14
C LEU A 148 23.13 11.85 -5.40
N PRO A 149 23.97 10.95 -5.94
CA PRO A 149 24.84 11.31 -7.07
C PRO A 149 24.08 11.80 -8.29
N VAL A 150 22.89 11.21 -8.56
CA VAL A 150 22.09 11.57 -9.73
C VAL A 150 21.32 12.87 -9.46
N PHE A 151 20.53 12.94 -8.38
CA PHE A 151 19.73 14.13 -8.12
C PHE A 151 20.57 15.37 -7.79
N MET A 152 21.74 15.22 -7.15
CA MET A 152 22.65 16.35 -6.98
C MET A 152 23.31 16.79 -8.27
N GLY A 153 23.59 15.86 -9.19
CA GLY A 153 24.11 16.18 -10.51
C GLY A 153 23.13 17.04 -11.31
N ASP A 154 21.84 16.71 -11.27
CA ASP A 154 20.81 17.38 -12.07
C ASP A 154 20.25 18.64 -11.41
N TYR A 155 20.10 18.66 -10.07
CA TYR A 155 19.40 19.73 -9.33
C TYR A 155 20.28 20.45 -8.29
N GLY A 156 21.56 20.15 -8.22
CA GLY A 156 22.47 20.74 -7.24
C GLY A 156 22.02 20.49 -5.79
N LYS A 157 22.03 21.52 -4.94
CA LYS A 157 21.67 21.39 -3.51
C LYS A 157 20.23 20.89 -3.27
N LYS A 158 19.29 21.19 -4.18
CA LYS A 158 17.91 20.68 -4.10
C LYS A 158 17.86 19.17 -4.21
N GLY A 159 18.82 18.56 -4.93
CA GLY A 159 18.95 17.12 -5.09
C GLY A 159 19.07 16.34 -3.76
N ILE A 160 19.57 16.98 -2.69
CA ILE A 160 19.62 16.34 -1.36
C ILE A 160 18.20 16.07 -0.86
N TRP A 161 17.32 17.08 -0.90
CA TRP A 161 15.92 16.94 -0.50
C TRP A 161 15.18 15.94 -1.38
N MET A 162 15.41 16.01 -2.70
CA MET A 162 14.83 15.06 -3.65
C MET A 162 15.24 13.63 -3.34
N SER A 163 16.49 13.37 -3.02
CA SER A 163 16.97 12.03 -2.65
C SER A 163 16.30 11.50 -1.39
N VAL A 164 16.16 12.34 -0.35
CA VAL A 164 15.46 11.97 0.89
C VAL A 164 14.00 11.67 0.60
N PHE A 165 13.32 12.56 -0.11
CA PHE A 165 11.89 12.43 -0.41
C PHE A 165 11.58 11.17 -1.20
N HIS A 166 12.30 10.93 -2.30
CA HIS A 166 12.08 9.76 -3.15
C HIS A 166 12.46 8.45 -2.46
N SER A 167 13.51 8.44 -1.63
CA SER A 167 13.89 7.25 -0.86
C SER A 167 12.79 6.84 0.12
N ILE A 168 12.27 7.78 0.90
CA ILE A 168 11.18 7.53 1.85
C ILE A 168 9.89 7.16 1.11
N SER A 169 9.53 7.91 0.07
CA SER A 169 8.33 7.66 -0.73
C SER A 169 8.37 6.27 -1.37
N ALA A 170 9.51 5.85 -1.93
CA ALA A 170 9.67 4.54 -2.54
C ALA A 170 9.66 3.40 -1.52
N PHE A 171 10.36 3.55 -0.39
CA PHE A 171 10.37 2.54 0.67
C PHE A 171 8.99 2.37 1.30
N CYS A 172 8.27 3.46 1.53
CA CYS A 172 6.90 3.43 2.03
C CYS A 172 5.89 2.96 0.97
N ASN A 173 6.28 2.75 -0.29
CA ASN A 173 5.39 2.43 -1.41
C ASN A 173 4.34 3.53 -1.63
N ALA A 174 4.74 4.80 -1.56
CA ALA A 174 3.81 5.92 -1.59
C ALA A 174 3.60 6.55 -2.96
N GLY A 175 4.57 6.43 -3.88
CA GLY A 175 4.47 6.92 -5.25
C GLY A 175 4.46 8.43 -5.43
N PHE A 176 4.63 9.20 -4.37
CA PHE A 176 4.79 10.65 -4.46
C PHE A 176 6.19 11.00 -4.96
N ASP A 177 6.25 11.90 -5.93
CA ASP A 177 7.48 12.53 -6.42
C ASP A 177 7.41 14.06 -6.29
N ILE A 178 8.55 14.71 -6.33
CA ILE A 178 8.69 16.17 -6.31
C ILE A 178 9.49 16.68 -7.52
N LEU A 179 9.37 15.98 -8.65
CA LEU A 179 10.06 16.31 -9.90
C LEU A 179 9.23 17.27 -10.77
N GLY A 180 7.96 17.50 -10.43
CA GLY A 180 7.07 18.38 -11.14
C GLY A 180 7.53 19.83 -11.15
N THR A 181 7.33 20.48 -12.29
CA THR A 181 7.58 21.89 -12.54
C THR A 181 6.35 22.49 -13.21
N ASP A 182 6.24 23.83 -13.26
CA ASP A 182 5.13 24.52 -13.94
C ASP A 182 5.03 24.17 -15.43
N SER A 183 6.15 23.83 -16.06
CA SER A 183 6.21 23.40 -17.47
C SER A 183 5.94 21.91 -17.70
N SER A 184 6.08 21.09 -16.67
CA SER A 184 5.88 19.64 -16.72
C SER A 184 5.27 19.15 -15.40
N MET A 185 3.94 19.12 -15.34
CA MET A 185 3.21 18.62 -14.17
C MET A 185 3.13 17.10 -14.17
N PHE A 186 3.21 16.50 -13.02
CA PHE A 186 3.06 15.05 -12.77
C PHE A 186 4.04 14.17 -13.59
N PRO A 187 5.35 14.51 -13.67
CA PRO A 187 6.29 13.79 -14.54
C PRO A 187 6.64 12.40 -14.03
N SER A 188 6.50 12.15 -12.73
CA SER A 188 7.03 10.98 -12.04
C SER A 188 8.51 10.75 -12.41
N LEU A 189 8.96 9.52 -12.63
CA LEU A 189 10.33 9.18 -13.00
C LEU A 189 10.54 9.02 -14.51
N THR A 190 9.64 9.56 -15.36
CA THR A 190 9.73 9.39 -16.82
C THR A 190 11.01 9.93 -17.42
N GLY A 191 11.53 11.05 -16.90
CA GLY A 191 12.82 11.61 -17.28
C GLY A 191 14.02 10.69 -16.97
N TYR A 192 13.86 9.74 -16.06
CA TYR A 192 14.89 8.79 -15.62
C TYR A 192 14.69 7.37 -16.13
N SER A 193 13.86 7.18 -17.16
CA SER A 193 13.56 5.86 -17.74
C SER A 193 14.78 5.06 -18.17
N GLY A 194 15.88 5.73 -18.55
CA GLY A 194 17.15 5.11 -18.94
C GLY A 194 18.21 5.07 -17.83
N ASN A 195 17.97 5.67 -16.67
CA ASN A 195 18.95 5.72 -15.59
C ASN A 195 18.89 4.43 -14.76
N ILE A 196 19.89 3.56 -14.93
CA ILE A 196 19.93 2.25 -14.26
C ILE A 196 19.96 2.39 -12.73
N LEU A 197 20.74 3.35 -12.20
CA LEU A 197 20.90 3.51 -10.75
C LEU A 197 19.57 3.89 -10.07
N ILE A 198 18.88 4.94 -10.57
CA ILE A 198 17.59 5.37 -10.03
C ILE A 198 16.58 4.23 -10.10
N ASN A 199 16.44 3.58 -11.27
CA ASN A 199 15.47 2.50 -11.43
C ASN A 199 15.73 1.33 -10.47
N LEU A 200 16.97 0.88 -10.34
CA LEU A 200 17.31 -0.23 -9.44
C LEU A 200 17.11 0.13 -7.98
N VAL A 201 17.55 1.32 -7.55
CA VAL A 201 17.40 1.75 -6.15
C VAL A 201 15.93 1.89 -5.79
N ILE A 202 15.13 2.54 -6.62
CA ILE A 202 13.68 2.69 -6.36
C ILE A 202 12.99 1.31 -6.35
N MET A 203 13.25 0.42 -7.31
CA MET A 203 12.69 -0.93 -7.31
C MET A 203 13.07 -1.73 -6.06
N LEU A 204 14.32 -1.65 -5.61
CA LEU A 204 14.77 -2.34 -4.40
C LEU A 204 14.09 -1.78 -3.14
N LEU A 205 13.93 -0.46 -3.04
CA LEU A 205 13.20 0.18 -1.94
C LEU A 205 11.74 -0.28 -1.91
N ILE A 206 11.06 -0.29 -3.05
CA ILE A 206 9.67 -0.76 -3.20
C ILE A 206 9.54 -2.23 -2.75
N ILE A 207 10.41 -3.10 -3.26
CA ILE A 207 10.37 -4.53 -2.93
C ILE A 207 10.63 -4.75 -1.44
N THR A 208 11.66 -4.10 -0.88
CA THR A 208 12.00 -4.27 0.54
C THR A 208 10.89 -3.75 1.45
N GLY A 209 10.28 -2.60 1.16
CA GLY A 209 9.11 -2.10 1.89
C GLY A 209 7.91 -3.03 1.80
N GLY A 210 7.68 -3.65 0.62
CA GLY A 210 6.50 -4.47 0.31
C GLY A 210 6.53 -5.92 0.77
N ILE A 211 7.70 -6.52 1.09
CA ILE A 211 7.78 -7.95 1.46
C ILE A 211 7.35 -8.27 2.91
N GLY A 212 7.18 -7.25 3.75
CA GLY A 212 6.69 -7.40 5.12
C GLY A 212 7.78 -7.60 6.18
N PHE A 213 7.57 -6.96 7.33
CA PHE A 213 8.54 -6.89 8.42
C PHE A 213 8.83 -8.24 9.09
N LEU A 214 7.87 -9.16 9.09
CA LEU A 214 8.09 -10.53 9.58
C LEU A 214 8.98 -11.34 8.65
N THR A 215 8.93 -11.06 7.35
CA THR A 215 9.85 -11.67 6.37
C THR A 215 11.27 -11.13 6.57
N TRP A 216 11.43 -9.84 6.91
CA TRP A 216 12.74 -9.28 7.29
C TRP A 216 13.31 -9.98 8.51
N ASP A 217 12.48 -10.24 9.55
CA ASP A 217 12.90 -10.96 10.76
C ASP A 217 13.40 -12.38 10.42
N ASP A 218 12.71 -13.08 9.52
CA ASP A 218 13.14 -14.39 9.03
C ASP A 218 14.45 -14.33 8.24
N ILE A 219 14.62 -13.35 7.34
CA ILE A 219 15.84 -13.15 6.56
C ILE A 219 17.01 -12.81 7.50
N TYR A 220 16.80 -11.91 8.46
CA TYR A 220 17.84 -11.51 9.41
C TYR A 220 18.26 -12.67 10.32
N THR A 221 17.30 -13.45 10.81
CA THR A 221 17.55 -14.54 11.76
C THR A 221 18.12 -15.78 11.09
N ASN A 222 17.56 -16.17 9.93
CA ASN A 222 17.90 -17.42 9.24
C ASN A 222 18.86 -17.23 8.06
N LYS A 223 19.23 -15.97 7.73
CA LYS A 223 20.10 -15.60 6.60
C LYS A 223 19.62 -16.26 5.29
N LEU A 224 20.51 -16.93 4.56
CA LEU A 224 20.19 -17.60 3.29
C LEU A 224 19.57 -19.00 3.43
N ASN A 225 19.31 -19.46 4.66
CA ASN A 225 18.75 -20.79 4.88
C ASN A 225 17.22 -20.79 4.70
N PHE A 226 16.77 -20.79 3.44
CA PHE A 226 15.35 -20.76 3.06
C PHE A 226 14.52 -21.90 3.69
N LYS A 227 15.11 -23.06 3.95
CA LYS A 227 14.43 -24.20 4.59
C LYS A 227 13.90 -23.86 5.98
N ARG A 228 14.60 -23.01 6.74
CA ARG A 228 14.24 -22.59 8.11
C ARG A 228 13.22 -21.46 8.17
N TYR A 229 12.90 -20.81 7.04
CA TYR A 229 11.90 -19.75 7.02
C TYR A 229 10.51 -20.24 7.36
N ARG A 230 9.71 -19.38 7.97
CA ARG A 230 8.29 -19.63 8.20
C ARG A 230 7.58 -19.86 6.85
N MET A 231 6.55 -20.71 6.86
CA MET A 231 5.73 -20.97 5.65
C MET A 231 5.24 -19.67 5.00
N GLN A 232 4.77 -18.70 5.81
CA GLN A 232 4.31 -17.39 5.34
C GLN A 232 5.41 -16.65 4.56
N SER A 233 6.64 -16.58 5.10
CA SER A 233 7.75 -15.89 4.42
C SER A 233 8.15 -16.56 3.11
N LYS A 234 8.10 -17.91 3.05
CA LYS A 234 8.34 -18.68 1.81
C LYS A 234 7.28 -18.35 0.75
N ILE A 235 6.01 -18.35 1.13
CA ILE A 235 4.89 -18.00 0.24
C ILE A 235 5.08 -16.57 -0.26
N ILE A 236 5.35 -15.62 0.62
CA ILE A 236 5.56 -14.20 0.28
C ILE A 236 6.67 -14.04 -0.76
N LEU A 237 7.85 -14.62 -0.52
CA LEU A 237 8.99 -14.47 -1.42
C LEU A 237 8.74 -15.10 -2.78
N MET A 238 8.17 -16.31 -2.82
CA MET A 238 7.84 -16.98 -4.08
C MET A 238 6.76 -16.22 -4.87
N THR A 239 5.67 -15.84 -4.19
CA THR A 239 4.59 -15.09 -4.86
C THR A 239 5.08 -13.73 -5.36
N THR A 240 5.92 -13.03 -4.56
CA THR A 240 6.54 -11.77 -4.97
C THR A 240 7.39 -11.96 -6.22
N ALA A 241 8.24 -12.98 -6.26
CA ALA A 241 9.06 -13.27 -7.44
C ALA A 241 8.20 -13.56 -8.68
N CYS A 242 7.15 -14.39 -8.54
CA CYS A 242 6.24 -14.69 -9.65
C CYS A 242 5.51 -13.42 -10.15
N LEU A 243 4.97 -12.62 -9.22
CA LEU A 243 4.26 -11.36 -9.56
C LEU A 243 5.16 -10.26 -10.12
N ILE A 244 6.48 -10.39 -10.03
CA ILE A 244 7.44 -9.50 -10.70
C ILE A 244 7.85 -10.08 -12.04
N LEU A 245 8.25 -11.35 -12.09
CA LEU A 245 8.86 -11.94 -13.28
C LEU A 245 7.86 -12.14 -14.42
N PHE A 246 6.69 -12.73 -14.16
CA PHE A 246 5.71 -12.97 -15.21
C PHE A 246 5.19 -11.70 -15.88
N PRO A 247 4.76 -10.66 -15.14
CA PRO A 247 4.32 -9.43 -15.77
C PRO A 247 5.46 -8.66 -16.45
N ALA A 248 6.68 -8.71 -15.91
CA ALA A 248 7.83 -8.08 -16.57
C ALA A 248 8.08 -8.70 -17.96
N VAL A 249 8.01 -10.03 -18.07
CA VAL A 249 8.10 -10.72 -19.37
C VAL A 249 6.94 -10.32 -20.28
N PHE A 250 5.72 -10.26 -19.74
CA PHE A 250 4.55 -9.85 -20.51
C PHE A 250 4.70 -8.43 -21.07
N PHE A 251 5.03 -7.43 -20.26
CA PHE A 251 5.23 -6.05 -20.69
C PHE A 251 6.40 -5.92 -21.67
N TYR A 252 7.47 -6.70 -21.46
CA TYR A 252 8.61 -6.74 -22.36
C TYR A 252 8.21 -7.24 -23.76
N ILE A 253 7.39 -8.25 -23.88
CA ILE A 253 6.99 -8.85 -25.16
C ILE A 253 5.90 -8.03 -25.84
N CYS A 254 4.87 -7.63 -25.10
CA CYS A 254 3.63 -7.11 -25.69
C CYS A 254 3.62 -5.61 -25.97
N ASP A 255 4.25 -4.79 -25.12
CA ASP A 255 4.02 -3.34 -25.19
C ASP A 255 5.27 -2.51 -25.48
N LEU A 256 6.39 -2.84 -24.88
CA LEU A 256 7.57 -1.98 -24.90
C LEU A 256 8.50 -2.25 -26.09
N THR A 257 7.97 -2.79 -27.17
CA THR A 257 8.73 -3.18 -28.37
C THR A 257 9.40 -2.03 -29.07
N LYS A 258 8.86 -0.81 -28.96
CA LYS A 258 9.42 0.41 -29.57
C LYS A 258 10.66 0.95 -28.85
N LEU A 259 10.92 0.48 -27.62
CA LEU A 259 12.09 0.93 -26.84
C LEU A 259 13.35 0.12 -27.18
N PRO A 260 14.54 0.74 -27.11
CA PRO A 260 15.81 0.02 -27.21
C PRO A 260 15.91 -1.07 -26.14
N MET A 261 16.55 -2.21 -26.46
CA MET A 261 16.55 -3.44 -25.66
C MET A 261 16.88 -3.20 -24.16
N GLY A 262 17.90 -2.40 -23.83
CA GLY A 262 18.27 -2.12 -22.44
C GLY A 262 17.22 -1.29 -21.69
N LYS A 263 16.68 -0.24 -22.30
CA LYS A 263 15.60 0.57 -21.73
C LYS A 263 14.31 -0.22 -21.61
N ARG A 264 14.01 -1.10 -22.58
CA ARG A 264 12.85 -1.98 -22.62
C ARG A 264 12.82 -2.94 -21.42
N LEU A 265 13.95 -3.61 -21.13
CA LEU A 265 14.06 -4.51 -19.99
C LEU A 265 13.87 -3.77 -18.67
N LEU A 266 14.52 -2.60 -18.53
CA LEU A 266 14.44 -1.78 -17.33
C LEU A 266 13.00 -1.28 -17.10
N ALA A 267 12.36 -0.73 -18.12
CA ALA A 267 10.98 -0.24 -18.06
C ALA A 267 9.97 -1.37 -17.79
N ALA A 268 10.11 -2.53 -18.41
CA ALA A 268 9.24 -3.68 -18.19
C ALA A 268 9.32 -4.19 -16.75
N THR A 269 10.54 -4.30 -16.20
CA THR A 269 10.77 -4.72 -14.82
C THR A 269 10.24 -3.67 -13.85
N PHE A 270 10.51 -2.38 -14.11
CA PHE A 270 10.01 -1.28 -13.28
C PHE A 270 8.48 -1.26 -13.24
N GLN A 271 7.84 -1.37 -14.41
CA GLN A 271 6.37 -1.38 -14.50
C GLN A 271 5.75 -2.56 -13.75
N SER A 272 6.38 -3.73 -13.79
CA SER A 272 5.94 -4.89 -13.00
C SER A 272 6.09 -4.68 -11.49
N VAL A 273 7.17 -4.04 -11.05
CA VAL A 273 7.40 -3.77 -9.63
C VAL A 273 6.46 -2.68 -9.12
N THR A 274 6.27 -1.59 -9.88
CA THR A 274 5.50 -0.43 -9.45
C THR A 274 4.01 -0.71 -9.29
N THR A 275 3.43 -1.60 -10.11
CA THR A 275 2.01 -2.03 -9.98
C THR A 275 1.72 -2.69 -8.64
N ARG A 276 2.74 -3.10 -7.88
CA ARG A 276 2.60 -3.66 -6.54
C ARG A 276 2.67 -2.58 -5.48
N THR A 277 1.73 -1.64 -5.55
CA THR A 277 1.48 -0.55 -4.59
C THR A 277 2.60 0.50 -4.48
N ALA A 278 3.31 0.81 -5.56
CA ALA A 278 4.39 1.78 -5.49
C ALA A 278 4.10 3.14 -6.12
N GLY A 279 3.39 3.17 -7.26
CA GLY A 279 2.85 4.40 -7.84
C GLY A 279 3.79 5.20 -8.73
N PHE A 280 5.08 4.92 -8.75
CA PHE A 280 6.01 5.58 -9.67
C PHE A 280 5.89 5.03 -11.09
N ASN A 281 6.06 5.87 -12.09
CA ASN A 281 6.13 5.45 -13.48
C ASN A 281 7.36 6.02 -14.18
N THR A 282 7.94 5.21 -15.05
CA THR A 282 9.11 5.59 -15.92
C THR A 282 8.73 5.68 -17.36
N ILE A 283 7.49 5.36 -17.70
CA ILE A 283 6.92 5.39 -19.05
C ILE A 283 5.55 6.03 -19.01
N ASN A 284 5.06 6.52 -20.14
CA ASN A 284 3.69 7.01 -20.25
C ASN A 284 2.70 5.84 -20.27
N ILE A 285 1.96 5.65 -19.17
CA ILE A 285 1.03 4.53 -19.01
C ILE A 285 -0.18 4.66 -19.93
N SER A 286 -0.61 5.89 -20.26
CA SER A 286 -1.76 6.13 -21.14
C SER A 286 -1.57 5.54 -22.54
N GLU A 287 -0.33 5.45 -23.02
CA GLU A 287 0.04 4.91 -24.33
C GLU A 287 0.15 3.38 -24.35
N MET A 288 0.05 2.71 -23.20
CA MET A 288 0.08 1.26 -23.14
C MET A 288 -1.21 0.64 -23.68
N SER A 289 -1.11 -0.59 -24.19
CA SER A 289 -2.26 -1.32 -24.73
C SER A 289 -3.33 -1.58 -23.68
N GLU A 290 -4.58 -1.74 -24.08
CA GLU A 290 -5.69 -2.09 -23.18
C GLU A 290 -5.42 -3.41 -22.44
N ALA A 291 -4.80 -4.38 -23.12
CA ALA A 291 -4.40 -5.63 -22.50
C ALA A 291 -3.41 -5.42 -21.34
N SER A 292 -2.42 -4.54 -21.52
CA SER A 292 -1.47 -4.19 -20.46
C SER A 292 -2.11 -3.40 -19.33
N LYS A 293 -3.03 -2.48 -19.62
CA LYS A 293 -3.83 -1.79 -18.60
C LYS A 293 -4.67 -2.79 -17.80
N ALA A 294 -5.29 -3.78 -18.44
CA ALA A 294 -6.05 -4.83 -17.76
C ALA A 294 -5.15 -5.71 -16.86
N VAL A 295 -3.96 -6.11 -17.34
CA VAL A 295 -2.97 -6.85 -16.51
C VAL A 295 -2.52 -6.00 -15.32
N MET A 296 -2.27 -4.70 -15.53
CA MET A 296 -1.92 -3.79 -14.42
C MET A 296 -3.05 -3.69 -13.40
N ILE A 297 -4.32 -3.59 -13.79
CA ILE A 297 -5.47 -3.61 -12.89
C ILE A 297 -5.43 -4.86 -12.00
N LEU A 298 -5.23 -6.06 -12.58
CA LEU A 298 -5.13 -7.30 -11.81
C LEU A 298 -3.96 -7.27 -10.81
N LEU A 299 -2.80 -6.76 -11.23
CA LEU A 299 -1.63 -6.63 -10.36
C LEU A 299 -1.85 -5.62 -9.23
N MET A 300 -2.51 -4.50 -9.51
CA MET A 300 -2.81 -3.45 -8.52
C MET A 300 -3.77 -3.95 -7.43
N LEU A 301 -4.71 -4.84 -7.78
CA LEU A 301 -5.57 -5.47 -6.78
C LEU A 301 -4.80 -6.41 -5.85
N ILE A 302 -3.66 -6.98 -6.30
CA ILE A 302 -2.78 -7.83 -5.49
C ILE A 302 -1.69 -6.95 -4.88
N GLY A 303 -1.95 -6.40 -3.72
CA GLY A 303 -1.03 -5.49 -3.02
C GLY A 303 0.21 -6.15 -2.43
N GLY A 304 0.78 -5.52 -1.40
CA GLY A 304 1.96 -6.04 -0.70
C GLY A 304 1.66 -7.13 0.31
N SER A 305 2.66 -7.49 1.08
CA SER A 305 2.59 -8.58 2.07
C SER A 305 2.00 -8.11 3.41
N PRO A 306 1.46 -8.99 4.25
CA PRO A 306 1.04 -8.63 5.60
C PRO A 306 2.18 -8.03 6.42
N GLY A 307 1.89 -6.97 7.18
CA GLY A 307 2.90 -6.28 7.98
C GLY A 307 3.99 -5.65 7.12
N SER A 308 3.63 -5.00 6.00
CA SER A 308 4.50 -4.21 5.12
C SER A 308 4.02 -2.77 5.06
N THR A 309 4.79 -1.92 4.39
CA THR A 309 4.40 -0.53 4.10
C THR A 309 3.26 -0.44 3.09
N ALA A 310 3.10 -1.44 2.24
CA ALA A 310 2.12 -1.52 1.16
C ALA A 310 0.69 -1.80 1.66
N GLY A 311 -0.32 -1.28 0.95
CA GLY A 311 -1.74 -1.53 1.22
C GLY A 311 -2.34 -2.63 0.34
N GLY A 312 -3.60 -2.50 -0.05
CA GLY A 312 -4.31 -3.41 -0.94
C GLY A 312 -4.56 -4.82 -0.36
N MET A 313 -5.13 -5.71 -1.19
CA MET A 313 -5.30 -7.12 -0.85
C MET A 313 -3.93 -7.81 -0.76
N LYS A 314 -3.67 -8.46 0.36
CA LYS A 314 -2.33 -9.00 0.66
C LYS A 314 -1.93 -10.15 -0.26
N THR A 315 -0.63 -10.22 -0.61
CA THR A 315 -0.06 -11.33 -1.41
C THR A 315 -0.41 -12.69 -0.83
N THR A 316 -0.46 -12.82 0.50
CA THR A 316 -0.84 -14.07 1.17
C THR A 316 -2.31 -14.42 0.94
N THR A 317 -3.22 -13.44 0.87
CA THR A 317 -4.63 -13.67 0.54
C THR A 317 -4.77 -14.29 -0.84
N PHE A 318 -4.11 -13.70 -1.83
CA PHE A 318 -4.06 -14.25 -3.20
C PHE A 318 -3.45 -15.64 -3.23
N SER A 319 -2.31 -15.84 -2.57
CA SER A 319 -1.63 -17.15 -2.53
C SER A 319 -2.48 -18.24 -1.88
N VAL A 320 -3.19 -17.92 -0.79
CA VAL A 320 -4.09 -18.85 -0.11
C VAL A 320 -5.22 -19.31 -1.04
N LEU A 321 -5.80 -18.40 -1.81
CA LEU A 321 -6.85 -18.72 -2.78
C LEU A 321 -6.32 -19.63 -3.91
N ILE A 322 -5.14 -19.33 -4.46
CA ILE A 322 -4.49 -20.17 -5.47
C ILE A 322 -4.17 -21.56 -4.92
N LEU A 323 -3.60 -21.66 -3.71
CA LEU A 323 -3.30 -22.94 -3.09
C LEU A 323 -4.56 -23.76 -2.83
N ASN A 324 -5.66 -23.12 -2.43
CA ASN A 324 -6.95 -23.77 -2.26
C ASN A 324 -7.51 -24.27 -3.59
N ALA A 325 -7.47 -23.46 -4.65
CA ALA A 325 -7.89 -23.87 -5.98
C ALA A 325 -7.09 -25.07 -6.49
N ILE A 326 -5.76 -25.05 -6.33
CA ILE A 326 -4.89 -26.20 -6.72
C ILE A 326 -5.25 -27.46 -5.92
N ALA A 327 -5.49 -27.32 -4.60
CA ALA A 327 -5.89 -28.47 -3.77
C ALA A 327 -7.23 -29.07 -4.23
N THR A 328 -8.22 -28.20 -4.55
CA THR A 328 -9.52 -28.61 -5.07
C THR A 328 -9.38 -29.35 -6.42
N PHE A 329 -8.61 -28.80 -7.37
CA PHE A 329 -8.36 -29.45 -8.66
C PHE A 329 -7.64 -30.80 -8.53
N ARG A 330 -6.84 -30.96 -7.47
CA ARG A 330 -6.16 -32.22 -7.16
C ARG A 330 -6.99 -33.16 -6.27
N SER A 331 -8.25 -32.84 -5.98
CA SER A 331 -9.12 -33.56 -5.05
C SER A 331 -8.49 -33.81 -3.68
N GLN A 332 -7.67 -32.86 -3.21
CA GLN A 332 -7.03 -32.91 -1.89
C GLN A 332 -7.97 -32.27 -0.86
N GLU A 333 -8.12 -32.94 0.27
CA GLU A 333 -8.98 -32.46 1.38
C GLU A 333 -8.49 -31.15 2.01
N ASN A 334 -7.18 -30.94 2.01
CA ASN A 334 -6.55 -29.78 2.67
C ASN A 334 -5.63 -29.03 1.71
N ALA A 335 -5.81 -27.72 1.61
CA ALA A 335 -4.86 -26.84 0.97
C ALA A 335 -3.59 -26.70 1.84
N GLY A 336 -2.42 -26.68 1.22
CA GLY A 336 -1.17 -26.56 1.94
C GLY A 336 0.01 -26.22 1.05
N ALA A 337 1.13 -25.86 1.67
CA ALA A 337 2.40 -25.61 1.00
C ALA A 337 3.58 -25.97 1.93
N PHE A 338 4.71 -26.37 1.36
CA PHE A 338 5.95 -26.68 2.10
C PHE A 338 5.77 -27.70 3.24
N GLY A 339 4.92 -28.73 3.03
CA GLY A 339 4.63 -29.78 4.01
C GLY A 339 3.78 -29.33 5.20
N ARG A 340 3.07 -28.21 5.10
CA ARG A 340 2.16 -27.70 6.12
C ARG A 340 0.80 -27.39 5.52
N ARG A 341 -0.29 -27.72 6.24
CA ARG A 341 -1.67 -27.41 5.86
C ARG A 341 -2.09 -26.00 6.27
N LEU A 342 -2.99 -25.42 5.50
CA LEU A 342 -3.69 -24.17 5.84
C LEU A 342 -4.92 -24.51 6.70
N GLU A 343 -5.22 -23.65 7.66
CA GLU A 343 -6.44 -23.74 8.46
C GLU A 343 -7.65 -23.28 7.66
N TYR A 344 -8.79 -23.95 7.81
CA TYR A 344 -10.00 -23.64 7.04
C TYR A 344 -10.47 -22.18 7.19
N HIS A 345 -10.39 -21.62 8.41
CA HIS A 345 -10.77 -20.22 8.64
C HIS A 345 -9.92 -19.22 7.84
N VAL A 346 -8.65 -19.53 7.56
CA VAL A 346 -7.77 -18.68 6.75
C VAL A 346 -8.27 -18.60 5.31
N ILE A 347 -8.71 -19.73 4.76
CA ILE A 347 -9.28 -19.81 3.39
C ILE A 347 -10.59 -19.02 3.32
N LYS A 348 -11.48 -19.19 4.31
CA LYS A 348 -12.75 -18.45 4.39
C LYS A 348 -12.51 -16.94 4.47
N ASN A 349 -11.57 -16.49 5.32
CA ASN A 349 -11.21 -15.09 5.43
C ASN A 349 -10.62 -14.55 4.12
N ALA A 350 -9.75 -15.30 3.46
CA ALA A 350 -9.16 -14.92 2.18
C ALA A 350 -10.22 -14.71 1.09
N ALA A 351 -11.19 -15.61 0.99
CA ALA A 351 -12.30 -15.50 0.03
C ALA A 351 -13.18 -14.27 0.34
N THR A 352 -13.50 -14.04 1.60
CA THR A 352 -14.30 -12.86 2.03
C THR A 352 -13.59 -11.55 1.69
N ILE A 353 -12.27 -11.48 1.94
CA ILE A 353 -11.46 -10.29 1.60
C ILE A 353 -11.44 -10.07 0.10
N ALA A 354 -11.18 -11.12 -0.70
CA ALA A 354 -11.17 -11.00 -2.14
C ALA A 354 -12.49 -10.47 -2.68
N MET A 355 -13.63 -11.04 -2.21
CA MET A 355 -14.94 -10.58 -2.61
C MET A 355 -15.21 -9.12 -2.24
N LEU A 356 -14.79 -8.68 -1.05
CA LEU A 356 -14.90 -7.29 -0.62
C LEU A 356 -14.10 -6.35 -1.55
N TYR A 357 -12.83 -6.71 -1.86
CA TYR A 357 -12.01 -5.89 -2.74
C TYR A 357 -12.57 -5.81 -4.15
N PHE A 358 -13.09 -6.92 -4.69
CA PHE A 358 -13.78 -6.92 -5.99
C PHE A 358 -15.02 -6.04 -5.99
N ALA A 359 -15.85 -6.11 -4.94
CA ALA A 359 -17.05 -5.27 -4.82
C ALA A 359 -16.69 -3.78 -4.75
N LEU A 360 -15.67 -3.40 -3.97
CA LEU A 360 -15.19 -2.02 -3.88
C LEU A 360 -14.60 -1.52 -5.21
N PHE A 361 -13.79 -2.34 -5.87
CA PHE A 361 -13.16 -2.05 -7.15
C PHE A 361 -14.21 -1.80 -8.25
N PHE A 362 -15.11 -2.76 -8.48
CA PHE A 362 -16.15 -2.61 -9.50
C PHE A 362 -17.16 -1.52 -9.15
N GLY A 363 -17.63 -1.49 -7.89
CA GLY A 363 -18.58 -0.48 -7.44
C GLY A 363 -18.04 0.94 -7.58
N GLY A 364 -16.77 1.16 -7.17
CA GLY A 364 -16.10 2.44 -7.30
C GLY A 364 -15.87 2.85 -8.77
N GLY A 365 -15.35 1.94 -9.59
CA GLY A 365 -15.11 2.21 -11.01
C GLY A 365 -16.38 2.51 -11.80
N ILE A 366 -17.45 1.76 -11.55
CA ILE A 366 -18.77 2.01 -12.19
C ILE A 366 -19.33 3.35 -11.72
N ALA A 367 -19.28 3.66 -10.41
CA ALA A 367 -19.79 4.94 -9.90
C ALA A 367 -19.07 6.14 -10.51
N ILE A 368 -17.74 6.07 -10.67
CA ILE A 368 -16.94 7.11 -11.33
C ILE A 368 -17.32 7.19 -12.82
N SER A 369 -17.39 6.06 -13.54
CA SER A 369 -17.71 6.04 -14.97
C SER A 369 -19.08 6.63 -15.28
N VAL A 370 -20.10 6.29 -14.49
CA VAL A 370 -21.47 6.82 -14.66
C VAL A 370 -21.52 8.31 -14.38
N TYR A 371 -20.80 8.79 -13.36
CA TYR A 371 -20.86 10.20 -12.96
C TYR A 371 -20.04 11.10 -13.89
N GLU A 372 -18.86 10.65 -14.33
CA GLU A 372 -17.94 11.43 -15.17
C GLU A 372 -18.22 11.27 -16.68
N GLY A 373 -18.93 10.22 -17.09
CA GLY A 373 -19.11 9.88 -18.51
C GLY A 373 -17.84 9.39 -19.21
N LEU A 374 -16.86 8.91 -18.45
CA LEU A 374 -15.56 8.44 -18.95
C LEU A 374 -15.59 6.93 -19.27
N PRO A 375 -14.66 6.44 -20.14
CA PRO A 375 -14.53 5.01 -20.44
C PRO A 375 -14.38 4.18 -19.17
N LEU A 376 -15.14 3.07 -19.10
CA LEU A 376 -15.16 2.22 -17.90
C LEU A 376 -13.77 1.66 -17.54
N LEU A 377 -12.93 1.30 -18.52
CA LEU A 377 -11.60 0.77 -18.28
C LEU A 377 -10.71 1.77 -17.54
N ASP A 378 -10.77 3.05 -17.91
CA ASP A 378 -9.98 4.11 -17.27
C ASP A 378 -10.47 4.35 -15.85
N CYS A 379 -11.78 4.35 -15.61
CA CYS A 379 -12.37 4.49 -14.27
C CYS A 379 -12.05 3.27 -13.37
N LEU A 380 -12.07 2.07 -13.94
CA LEU A 380 -11.64 0.86 -13.24
C LEU A 380 -10.14 0.89 -12.92
N TYR A 381 -9.31 1.46 -13.79
CA TYR A 381 -7.87 1.63 -13.52
C TYR A 381 -7.64 2.52 -12.29
N GLU A 382 -8.30 3.68 -12.22
CA GLU A 382 -8.22 4.57 -11.05
C GLU A 382 -8.79 3.92 -9.78
N ALA A 383 -9.92 3.22 -9.88
CA ALA A 383 -10.51 2.51 -8.75
C ALA A 383 -9.60 1.38 -8.24
N ALA A 384 -8.96 0.62 -9.13
CA ALA A 384 -7.98 -0.42 -8.78
C ALA A 384 -6.75 0.20 -8.09
N SER A 385 -6.25 1.32 -8.64
CA SER A 385 -5.14 2.07 -8.07
C SER A 385 -5.48 2.59 -6.67
N ALA A 386 -6.68 3.13 -6.48
CA ALA A 386 -7.13 3.66 -5.19
C ALA A 386 -7.33 2.55 -4.15
N VAL A 387 -8.11 1.49 -4.46
CA VAL A 387 -8.37 0.39 -3.49
C VAL A 387 -7.14 -0.47 -3.25
N GLY A 388 -6.28 -0.61 -4.27
CA GLY A 388 -4.97 -1.25 -4.15
C GLY A 388 -3.94 -0.40 -3.42
N THR A 389 -4.22 0.91 -3.22
CA THR A 389 -3.27 1.92 -2.72
C THR A 389 -1.98 1.94 -3.52
N VAL A 390 -2.09 2.07 -4.85
CA VAL A 390 -0.96 1.94 -5.79
C VAL A 390 -0.41 3.29 -6.24
N GLY A 391 -1.30 4.22 -6.64
CA GLY A 391 -0.91 5.56 -7.09
C GLY A 391 -0.70 5.73 -8.59
N LEU A 392 -0.73 4.67 -9.37
CA LEU A 392 -0.68 4.77 -10.82
C LEU A 392 -2.00 5.35 -11.34
N THR A 393 -1.92 6.24 -12.32
CA THR A 393 -3.06 6.91 -12.95
C THR A 393 -2.88 6.94 -14.47
N LEU A 394 -3.99 6.95 -15.19
CA LEU A 394 -4.02 7.25 -16.61
C LEU A 394 -4.07 8.76 -16.89
N GLY A 395 -3.91 9.59 -15.85
CA GLY A 395 -3.91 11.05 -15.94
C GLY A 395 -5.27 11.69 -15.72
N ILE A 396 -6.32 10.93 -15.44
CA ILE A 396 -7.68 11.48 -15.27
C ILE A 396 -7.94 12.05 -13.86
N THR A 397 -7.20 11.57 -12.83
CA THR A 397 -7.43 11.93 -11.41
C THR A 397 -7.51 13.44 -11.14
N PRO A 398 -6.60 14.31 -11.66
CA PRO A 398 -6.68 15.75 -11.40
C PRO A 398 -7.95 16.40 -11.93
N GLY A 399 -8.45 15.93 -13.10
CA GLY A 399 -9.63 16.44 -13.79
C GLY A 399 -10.97 15.97 -13.25
N LEU A 400 -11.00 14.96 -12.36
CA LEU A 400 -12.26 14.42 -11.83
C LEU A 400 -13.02 15.43 -10.99
N HIS A 401 -14.36 15.34 -10.99
CA HIS A 401 -15.21 16.13 -10.11
C HIS A 401 -15.10 15.69 -8.65
N THR A 402 -15.60 16.54 -7.74
CA THR A 402 -15.51 16.31 -6.29
C THR A 402 -16.14 14.99 -5.84
N PHE A 403 -17.24 14.55 -6.44
CA PHE A 403 -17.87 13.26 -6.12
C PHE A 403 -16.91 12.10 -6.38
N SER A 404 -16.32 12.03 -7.55
CA SER A 404 -15.38 10.97 -7.93
C SER A 404 -14.11 10.99 -7.07
N LYS A 405 -13.62 12.19 -6.70
CA LYS A 405 -12.52 12.34 -5.74
C LYS A 405 -12.88 11.79 -4.36
N ILE A 406 -14.12 11.99 -3.88
CA ILE A 406 -14.60 11.42 -2.61
C ILE A 406 -14.67 9.88 -2.70
N VAL A 407 -15.15 9.33 -3.81
CA VAL A 407 -15.15 7.87 -4.03
C VAL A 407 -13.72 7.32 -3.94
N LEU A 408 -12.75 7.96 -4.61
CA LEU A 408 -11.34 7.55 -4.53
C LEU A 408 -10.78 7.67 -3.11
N ILE A 409 -11.10 8.72 -2.35
CA ILE A 409 -10.72 8.89 -0.94
C ILE A 409 -11.21 7.70 -0.11
N ILE A 410 -12.46 7.30 -0.27
CA ILE A 410 -13.04 6.17 0.44
C ILE A 410 -12.32 4.87 0.05
N LEU A 411 -12.08 4.64 -1.24
CA LEU A 411 -11.37 3.46 -1.72
C LEU A 411 -9.93 3.38 -1.18
N MET A 412 -9.17 4.48 -1.20
CA MET A 412 -7.82 4.57 -0.63
C MET A 412 -7.82 4.23 0.88
N TYR A 413 -8.76 4.80 1.61
CA TYR A 413 -8.89 4.57 3.04
C TYR A 413 -9.21 3.11 3.37
N LEU A 414 -10.20 2.51 2.68
CA LEU A 414 -10.60 1.11 2.85
C LEU A 414 -9.47 0.15 2.44
N GLY A 415 -8.77 0.47 1.36
CA GLY A 415 -7.60 -0.27 0.89
C GLY A 415 -6.45 -0.28 1.89
N ARG A 416 -6.21 0.86 2.57
CA ARG A 416 -5.11 0.99 3.56
C ARG A 416 -5.42 0.31 4.87
N VAL A 417 -6.62 0.52 5.42
CA VAL A 417 -7.03 -0.08 6.70
C VAL A 417 -7.06 -1.61 6.63
N GLY A 418 -7.38 -2.16 5.45
CA GLY A 418 -7.39 -3.59 5.17
C GLY A 418 -8.71 -4.28 5.50
N GLY A 419 -9.10 -5.24 4.65
CA GLY A 419 -10.41 -5.89 4.70
C GLY A 419 -10.73 -6.58 6.02
N LEU A 420 -9.77 -7.30 6.62
CA LEU A 420 -10.00 -7.95 7.92
C LEU A 420 -10.26 -6.96 9.06
N THR A 421 -9.51 -5.86 9.09
CA THR A 421 -9.69 -4.80 10.10
C THR A 421 -11.09 -4.20 10.01
N LEU A 422 -11.57 -3.95 8.78
CA LEU A 422 -12.93 -3.46 8.55
C LEU A 422 -14.00 -4.45 9.01
N ILE A 423 -13.88 -5.72 8.59
CA ILE A 423 -14.83 -6.78 8.96
C ILE A 423 -14.91 -6.90 10.49
N TYR A 424 -13.77 -7.00 11.17
CA TYR A 424 -13.75 -7.13 12.63
C TYR A 424 -14.21 -5.86 13.35
N ALA A 425 -13.93 -4.66 12.84
CA ALA A 425 -14.41 -3.43 13.47
C ALA A 425 -15.93 -3.28 13.42
N VAL A 426 -16.56 -3.69 12.31
CA VAL A 426 -18.02 -3.61 12.12
C VAL A 426 -18.73 -4.72 12.88
N PHE A 427 -18.21 -5.95 12.85
CA PHE A 427 -18.89 -7.13 13.41
C PHE A 427 -18.42 -7.55 14.81
N SER A 428 -17.37 -6.93 15.39
CA SER A 428 -16.86 -7.24 16.73
C SER A 428 -17.79 -6.83 17.88
N GLY A 429 -19.03 -7.16 17.84
CA GLY A 429 -20.00 -6.95 18.92
C GLY A 429 -21.09 -8.01 18.94
N LYS A 430 -21.19 -8.82 17.92
CA LYS A 430 -22.15 -9.92 17.88
C LYS A 430 -21.51 -11.16 18.50
N LYS A 431 -22.03 -11.61 19.64
CA LYS A 431 -21.72 -12.93 20.19
C LYS A 431 -22.01 -13.95 19.09
N GLY A 432 -21.02 -14.80 18.75
CA GLY A 432 -21.25 -15.93 17.86
C GLY A 432 -22.46 -16.74 18.34
N GLU A 433 -23.28 -17.20 17.43
CA GLU A 433 -24.39 -18.10 17.73
C GLU A 433 -23.83 -19.34 18.42
N ASN A 434 -24.31 -19.61 19.63
CA ASN A 434 -23.88 -20.75 20.42
C ASN A 434 -24.46 -22.09 19.87
N ALA A 435 -25.38 -22.04 18.90
CA ALA A 435 -26.00 -23.21 18.26
C ALA A 435 -25.62 -23.27 16.77
N LYS A 436 -25.24 -24.45 16.31
CA LYS A 436 -25.05 -24.71 14.86
C LYS A 436 -26.43 -24.94 14.24
N LEU A 437 -26.69 -24.23 13.14
CA LEU A 437 -27.88 -24.49 12.33
C LEU A 437 -27.79 -25.88 11.66
N PRO A 438 -28.94 -26.55 11.37
CA PRO A 438 -28.97 -27.78 10.58
C PRO A 438 -28.26 -27.58 9.23
N VAL A 439 -27.60 -28.62 8.76
CA VAL A 439 -26.87 -28.61 7.46
C VAL A 439 -27.83 -29.00 6.35
N GLU A 440 -27.96 -28.11 5.35
CA GLU A 440 -28.66 -28.41 4.09
C GLU A 440 -27.64 -28.34 2.97
N LYS A 441 -27.78 -29.27 2.01
CA LYS A 441 -26.86 -29.37 0.85
C LYS A 441 -27.29 -28.40 -0.24
N ILE A 442 -26.34 -27.52 -0.62
CA ILE A 442 -26.46 -26.62 -1.76
C ILE A 442 -25.46 -27.10 -2.83
N THR A 443 -25.90 -27.25 -4.05
CA THR A 443 -25.02 -27.59 -5.18
C THR A 443 -24.29 -26.34 -5.63
N VAL A 444 -22.98 -26.44 -5.71
CA VAL A 444 -22.11 -25.39 -6.24
C VAL A 444 -21.50 -25.95 -7.51
N GLY A 445 -21.82 -25.36 -8.65
CA GLY A 445 -21.44 -25.52 -10.04
C GLY A 445 -20.66 -26.73 -10.51
#